data_c4a39ebc673bae166bc0b5e4318285af
#
_entry.id   c4a39ebc673bae166bc0b5e4318285af
#
_cell.length_a   1.000
_cell.length_b   1.000
_cell.length_c   1.000
_cell.angle_alpha   90.00
_cell.angle_beta   90.00
_cell.angle_gamma   90.00
#
_symmetry.space_group_name_H-M   'P 1'
#
loop_
_entity.id
_entity.type
_entity.pdbx_description
1 polymer ?
#
loop_
_entity_poly.entity_id
_entity_poly.type
_entity_poly.pdbx_seq_one_letter_code
_entity_poly.pdbx_strand_id
1 'polypeptide(L)'
;MQTYSLGETIRLELDLLDRSGVLTVNAAFYETESGHGFSMRGDGGGRSKVTVVLAQEVTDKTLPGEYRCKDVTVYDTHHNYATYTPDISFRIETPWGTMRGRSSWAGKYPSSKLTLLGG
;
A
#
# COMPACT_ATOMS: atom_id res chain seq x y z
N MET A 1 -9.76 1.09 9.10
CA MET A 1 -8.81 0.95 7.99
C MET A 1 -8.25 2.31 7.64
N GLN A 2 -6.95 2.39 7.48
CA GLN A 2 -6.28 3.63 7.13
C GLN A 2 -6.63 4.04 5.70
N THR A 3 -6.90 5.32 5.48
CA THR A 3 -7.20 5.86 4.15
C THR A 3 -6.15 6.89 3.77
N TYR A 4 -5.68 6.81 2.53
CA TYR A 4 -4.71 7.75 1.98
C TYR A 4 -5.31 8.45 0.77
N SER A 5 -5.09 9.76 0.69
CA SER A 5 -5.61 10.59 -0.39
C SER A 5 -4.48 11.05 -1.31
N LEU A 6 -4.85 11.63 -2.44
CA LEU A 6 -3.88 12.15 -3.41
C LEU A 6 -2.89 13.10 -2.71
N GLY A 7 -1.62 12.89 -2.94
CA GLY A 7 -0.53 13.66 -2.35
C GLY A 7 -0.03 13.13 -1.02
N GLU A 8 -0.76 12.23 -0.39
CA GLU A 8 -0.31 11.63 0.84
C GLU A 8 0.63 10.45 0.57
N THR A 9 1.41 10.06 1.57
CA THR A 9 2.34 8.93 1.44
C THR A 9 1.82 7.76 2.25
N ILE A 10 1.65 6.62 1.58
CA ILE A 10 1.38 5.35 2.25
C ILE A 10 2.65 4.97 2.99
N ARG A 11 2.53 4.69 4.29
CA ARG A 11 3.69 4.34 5.09
C ARG A 11 3.37 3.11 5.93
N LEU A 12 4.17 2.08 5.78
CA LEU A 12 4.03 0.83 6.52
C LEU A 12 5.34 0.53 7.23
N GLU A 13 5.26 -0.01 8.43
CA GLU A 13 6.43 -0.40 9.20
C GLU A 13 6.34 -1.89 9.50
N LEU A 14 7.39 -2.61 9.18
CA LEU A 14 7.46 -4.05 9.41
C LEU A 14 8.60 -4.34 10.36
N ASP A 15 8.29 -4.97 11.50
CA ASP A 15 9.28 -5.41 12.46
C ASP A 15 9.72 -6.80 12.07
N LEU A 16 10.99 -6.96 11.73
CA LEU A 16 11.51 -8.20 11.17
C LEU A 16 12.68 -8.71 11.98
N LEU A 17 12.78 -10.03 12.02
CA LEU A 17 13.85 -10.72 12.72
C LEU A 17 14.37 -11.84 11.82
N ASP A 18 15.66 -11.78 11.48
CA ASP A 18 16.30 -12.80 10.68
C ASP A 18 17.75 -12.96 11.14
N ARG A 19 18.11 -14.17 11.58
CA ARG A 19 19.46 -14.41 12.09
C ARG A 19 20.53 -14.04 11.11
N SER A 20 20.31 -14.24 9.83
CA SER A 20 21.28 -13.95 8.79
C SER A 20 21.31 -12.47 8.40
N GLY A 21 20.37 -11.68 8.91
CA GLY A 21 20.30 -10.28 8.58
C GLY A 21 19.34 -9.99 7.44
N VAL A 22 18.45 -9.02 7.65
CA VAL A 22 17.45 -8.62 6.65
C VAL A 22 18.12 -7.71 5.63
N LEU A 23 18.14 -8.12 4.37
CA LEU A 23 18.75 -7.31 3.31
C LEU A 23 17.71 -6.40 2.67
N THR A 24 16.69 -6.96 2.05
CA THR A 24 15.62 -6.19 1.43
C THR A 24 14.27 -6.84 1.70
N VAL A 25 13.22 -6.04 1.58
CA VAL A 25 11.85 -6.49 1.77
C VAL A 25 11.03 -6.00 0.60
N ASN A 26 10.17 -6.86 0.06
CA ASN A 26 9.25 -6.50 -0.99
C ASN A 26 7.85 -6.88 -0.54
N ALA A 27 6.96 -5.90 -0.43
CA ALA A 27 5.57 -6.13 -0.04
C ALA A 27 4.67 -5.91 -1.25
N ALA A 28 3.90 -6.92 -1.61
CA ALA A 28 3.00 -6.87 -2.74
C ALA A 28 1.57 -6.70 -2.25
N PHE A 29 0.83 -5.82 -2.91
CA PHE A 29 -0.55 -5.51 -2.58
C PHE A 29 -1.43 -5.62 -3.82
N TYR A 30 -2.72 -5.83 -3.62
CA TYR A 30 -3.68 -5.87 -4.72
C TYR A 30 -4.95 -5.12 -4.32
N GLU A 31 -5.56 -4.46 -5.30
CA GLU A 31 -6.83 -3.79 -5.12
C GLU A 31 -7.93 -4.85 -5.25
N THR A 32 -8.88 -4.87 -4.31
CA THR A 32 -9.76 -6.02 -4.10
C THR A 32 -10.76 -6.26 -5.23
N GLU A 33 -11.14 -5.23 -5.96
CA GLU A 33 -12.12 -5.39 -7.05
C GLU A 33 -11.48 -5.67 -8.39
N SER A 34 -10.43 -4.94 -8.73
CA SER A 34 -9.79 -5.05 -10.04
C SER A 34 -8.67 -6.08 -10.06
N GLY A 35 -8.12 -6.41 -8.91
CA GLY A 35 -6.93 -7.24 -8.84
C GLY A 35 -5.64 -6.51 -9.18
N HIS A 36 -5.72 -5.20 -9.44
CA HIS A 36 -4.53 -4.42 -9.78
C HIS A 36 -3.53 -4.45 -8.64
N GLY A 37 -2.29 -4.79 -8.95
CA GLY A 37 -1.26 -4.94 -7.95
C GLY A 37 -0.24 -3.82 -7.98
N PHE A 38 0.39 -3.59 -6.85
CA PHE A 38 1.61 -2.80 -6.78
C PHE A 38 2.45 -3.30 -5.62
N SER A 39 3.71 -2.91 -5.59
CA SER A 39 4.58 -3.33 -4.52
C SER A 39 5.39 -2.18 -3.98
N MET A 40 5.82 -2.32 -2.72
CA MET A 40 6.71 -1.38 -2.07
C MET A 40 7.93 -2.12 -1.59
N ARG A 41 9.09 -1.46 -1.63
CA ARG A 41 10.35 -2.07 -1.22
C ARG A 41 10.96 -1.29 -0.08
N GLY A 42 11.69 -1.99 0.75
CA GLY A 42 12.45 -1.39 1.83
C GLY A 42 13.78 -2.11 2.02
N ASP A 43 14.66 -1.46 2.77
CA ASP A 43 16.01 -1.97 3.00
C ASP A 43 16.19 -2.24 4.48
N GLY A 44 16.69 -3.42 4.79
CA GLY A 44 16.97 -3.84 6.17
C GLY A 44 18.37 -3.54 6.64
N GLY A 45 19.27 -3.15 5.73
CA GLY A 45 20.66 -2.84 6.08
C GLY A 45 21.47 -4.00 6.56
N GLY A 46 21.02 -5.23 6.36
CA GLY A 46 21.73 -6.41 6.81
C GLY A 46 21.60 -6.70 8.30
N ARG A 47 20.70 -6.01 9.01
CA ARG A 47 20.55 -6.21 10.45
C ARG A 47 19.64 -7.39 10.74
N SER A 48 19.95 -8.12 11.81
CA SER A 48 19.14 -9.28 12.18
C SER A 48 17.81 -8.91 12.83
N LYS A 49 17.72 -7.73 13.44
CA LYS A 49 16.48 -7.21 14.00
C LYS A 49 16.31 -5.78 13.53
N VAL A 50 15.27 -5.52 12.78
CA VAL A 50 15.11 -4.20 12.14
C VAL A 50 13.64 -3.89 11.91
N THR A 51 13.29 -2.61 12.02
CA THR A 51 12.00 -2.10 11.53
C THR A 51 12.23 -1.53 10.14
N VAL A 52 11.62 -2.14 9.14
CA VAL A 52 11.74 -1.68 7.76
C VAL A 52 10.54 -0.81 7.44
N VAL A 53 10.81 0.37 6.91
CA VAL A 53 9.77 1.31 6.53
C VAL A 53 9.56 1.23 5.03
N LEU A 54 8.31 1.00 4.63
CA LEU A 54 7.91 0.98 3.22
C LEU A 54 7.06 2.22 2.98
N ALA A 55 7.33 2.94 1.90
CA ALA A 55 6.62 4.18 1.60
C ALA A 55 6.33 4.29 0.12
N GLN A 56 5.15 4.81 -0.20
CA GLN A 56 4.73 5.04 -1.58
C GLN A 56 3.79 6.24 -1.60
N GLU A 57 4.09 7.23 -2.41
CA GLU A 57 3.25 8.40 -2.55
C GLU A 57 2.03 8.09 -3.42
N VAL A 58 0.86 8.59 -3.01
CA VAL A 58 -0.36 8.47 -3.81
C VAL A 58 -0.35 9.59 -4.85
N THR A 59 -0.29 9.20 -6.12
CA THR A 59 -0.24 10.15 -7.23
C THR A 59 -1.51 10.05 -8.07
N ASP A 60 -1.60 10.87 -9.10
CA ASP A 60 -2.74 10.85 -10.03
C ASP A 60 -2.78 9.54 -10.84
N LYS A 61 -1.73 8.73 -10.79
CA LYS A 61 -1.68 7.44 -11.47
C LYS A 61 -1.97 6.28 -10.54
N THR A 62 -2.15 6.54 -9.25
CA THR A 62 -2.46 5.49 -8.29
C THR A 62 -3.93 5.12 -8.40
N LEU A 63 -4.21 3.84 -8.59
CA LEU A 63 -5.59 3.38 -8.71
C LEU A 63 -6.27 3.42 -7.34
N PRO A 64 -7.44 4.07 -7.22
CA PRO A 64 -8.15 4.10 -5.95
C PRO A 64 -8.83 2.77 -5.65
N GLY A 65 -9.12 2.53 -4.39
CA GLY A 65 -9.83 1.33 -3.95
C GLY A 65 -9.29 0.81 -2.63
N GLU A 66 -9.79 -0.35 -2.25
CA GLU A 66 -9.33 -1.04 -1.05
C GLU A 66 -8.21 -2.00 -1.42
N TYR A 67 -7.10 -1.90 -0.72
CA TYR A 67 -5.92 -2.73 -0.99
C TYR A 67 -5.66 -3.69 0.16
N ARG A 68 -5.23 -4.89 -0.19
CA ARG A 68 -4.82 -5.90 0.77
C ARG A 68 -3.45 -6.43 0.43
N CYS A 69 -2.72 -6.81 1.45
CA CYS A 69 -1.41 -7.41 1.25
C CYS A 69 -1.56 -8.81 0.66
N LYS A 70 -0.88 -9.04 -0.45
CA LYS A 70 -0.82 -10.36 -1.06
C LYS A 70 0.26 -11.19 -0.38
N ASP A 71 1.46 -10.64 -0.29
CA ASP A 71 2.56 -11.28 0.40
C ASP A 71 3.67 -10.28 0.69
N VAL A 72 4.51 -10.63 1.64
CA VAL A 72 5.73 -9.91 1.95
C VAL A 72 6.88 -10.91 1.80
N THR A 73 7.86 -10.59 0.97
CA THR A 73 9.04 -11.41 0.78
C THR A 73 10.23 -10.72 1.41
N VAL A 74 10.91 -11.42 2.31
CA VAL A 74 12.08 -10.91 3.02
C VAL A 74 13.29 -11.66 2.50
N TYR A 75 14.28 -10.93 2.01
CA TYR A 75 15.54 -11.49 1.52
C TYR A 75 16.62 -11.26 2.56
N ASP A 76 17.42 -12.29 2.83
CA ASP A 76 18.51 -12.15 3.79
C ASP A 76 19.86 -11.95 3.09
N THR A 77 20.91 -11.74 3.89
CA THR A 77 22.24 -11.47 3.36
C THR A 77 22.88 -12.71 2.72
N HIS A 78 22.31 -13.90 2.91
CA HIS A 78 22.80 -15.14 2.33
C HIS A 78 22.01 -15.55 1.09
N HIS A 79 21.23 -14.64 0.52
CA HIS A 79 20.41 -14.86 -0.67
C HIS A 79 19.27 -15.85 -0.46
N ASN A 80 18.91 -16.14 0.78
CA ASN A 80 17.70 -16.88 1.09
C ASN A 80 16.52 -15.92 1.19
N TYR A 81 15.31 -16.44 1.07
CA TYR A 81 14.13 -15.60 1.25
C TYR A 81 13.03 -16.38 1.96
N ALA A 82 12.15 -15.65 2.59
CA ALA A 82 10.94 -16.18 3.20
C ALA A 82 9.77 -15.28 2.83
N THR A 83 8.61 -15.87 2.66
CA THR A 83 7.41 -15.14 2.27
C THR A 83 6.32 -15.39 3.30
N TYR A 84 5.61 -14.35 3.67
CA TYR A 84 4.47 -14.46 4.57
C TYR A 84 3.39 -13.44 4.16
N THR A 85 2.17 -13.62 4.68
CA THR A 85 1.06 -12.74 4.34
C THR A 85 0.52 -12.11 5.62
N PRO A 86 0.97 -10.90 5.98
CA PRO A 86 0.41 -10.21 7.12
C PRO A 86 -0.98 -9.67 6.81
N ASP A 87 -1.78 -9.45 7.85
CA ASP A 87 -3.11 -8.88 7.70
C ASP A 87 -2.99 -7.36 7.64
N ILE A 88 -2.63 -6.85 6.49
CA ILE A 88 -2.47 -5.41 6.25
C ILE A 88 -3.43 -5.01 5.14
N SER A 89 -4.22 -3.99 5.40
CA SER A 89 -5.11 -3.42 4.39
C SER A 89 -5.19 -1.92 4.57
N PHE A 90 -5.52 -1.22 3.49
CA PHE A 90 -5.72 0.23 3.51
C PHE A 90 -6.56 0.61 2.29
N ARG A 91 -7.00 1.85 2.28
CA ARG A 91 -7.82 2.37 1.19
C ARG A 91 -7.12 3.56 0.56
N ILE A 92 -7.19 3.66 -0.75
CA ILE A 92 -6.71 4.83 -1.49
C ILE A 92 -7.93 5.51 -2.09
N GLU A 93 -8.06 6.81 -1.86
CA GLU A 93 -9.13 7.62 -2.42
C GLU A 93 -8.53 8.76 -3.22
N THR A 94 -9.02 8.93 -4.45
CA THR A 94 -8.62 10.02 -5.31
C THR A 94 -9.88 10.67 -5.86
N PRO A 95 -9.80 11.91 -6.37
CA PRO A 95 -10.98 12.53 -6.96
C PRO A 95 -11.61 11.71 -8.08
N TRP A 96 -10.80 11.03 -8.91
CA TRP A 96 -11.36 10.21 -9.97
C TRP A 96 -12.09 9.01 -9.41
N GLY A 97 -11.56 8.38 -8.38
CA GLY A 97 -12.21 7.24 -7.78
C GLY A 97 -13.58 7.59 -7.23
N THR A 98 -13.67 8.72 -6.55
CA THR A 98 -14.94 9.22 -6.03
C THR A 98 -15.93 9.47 -7.15
N MET A 99 -15.49 10.11 -8.21
CA MET A 99 -16.36 10.43 -9.33
C MET A 99 -16.76 9.18 -10.10
N ARG A 100 -15.84 8.27 -10.26
CA ARG A 100 -16.06 7.08 -11.01
C ARG A 100 -17.11 6.17 -10.39
N GLY A 101 -17.16 6.15 -9.09
CA GLY A 101 -18.13 5.33 -8.40
C GLY A 101 -19.56 5.71 -8.67
N ARG A 102 -19.78 6.82 -9.37
CA ARG A 102 -21.07 7.23 -9.68
C ARG A 102 -21.42 7.06 -11.02
N SER A 103 -20.97 6.40 -11.70
CA SER A 103 -21.37 6.31 -12.99
C SER A 103 -21.96 7.53 -13.45
N SER A 104 -22.13 8.42 -12.84
CA SER A 104 -22.52 9.54 -13.25
C SER A 104 -22.22 10.43 -12.39
N TRP A 105 -21.95 10.94 -12.00
CA TRP A 105 -21.69 11.73 -11.28
C TRP A 105 -22.32 12.62 -10.84
N ALA A 106 -22.67 12.61 -10.42
CA ALA A 106 -23.24 13.33 -10.04
C ALA A 106 -23.07 13.55 -8.94
N GLY A 107 -22.90 13.99 -8.59
CA GLY A 107 -22.69 14.17 -7.75
C GLY A 107 -22.08 14.12 -6.91
N LYS A 108 -21.39 14.59 -6.82
CA LYS A 108 -20.90 14.50 -6.06
C LYS A 108 -20.11 14.88 -5.56
N TYR A 109 -19.70 15.37 -5.17
CA TYR A 109 -19.47 15.37 -4.86
C TYR A 109 -19.16 15.66 -3.89
N PRO A 110 -19.02 15.75 -3.44
CA PRO A 110 -19.01 15.65 -2.65
C PRO A 110 -18.56 15.74 -1.82
N SER A 111 -18.34 15.79 -1.45
CA SER A 111 -18.55 15.44 -0.91
C SER A 111 -18.27 15.41 -0.25
N SER A 112 -17.93 15.36 -0.09
CA SER A 112 -18.14 14.87 0.23
C SER A 112 -17.92 14.97 0.56
N LYS A 113 -17.60 14.93 0.35
CA LYS A 113 -17.86 14.55 0.17
C LYS A 113 -17.86 14.53 -0.23
N LEU A 114 -17.40 14.98 -0.51
CA LEU A 114 -17.85 14.57 -1.31
C LEU A 114 -17.63 14.87 -1.34
N THR A 115 -17.04 15.08 -1.18
CA THR A 115 -17.47 14.87 -1.61
C THR A 115 -17.11 15.16 -1.94
N LEU A 116 -16.43 15.42 -2.14
CA LEU A 116 -16.80 15.16 -2.86
C LEU A 116 -16.61 15.57 -2.86
N LEU A 117 -15.93 15.81 -2.79
CA LEU A 117 -16.44 15.66 -3.15
C LEU A 117 -16.26 15.87 -3.05
N GLY A 118 -15.54 16.17 -3.14
CA GLY A 118 -16.14 15.87 -3.26
C GLY A 118 -15.94 16.01 -3.05
N GLY A 119 -15.41 15.99 -3.12
CA GLY A 119 -16.08 15.53 -2.99
C GLY A 119 -16.04 15.54 -2.88
#